data_d2139ba03e17b5f094e61d6130d47764
#
_entry.id   d2139ba03e17b5f094e61d6130d47764
#
_cell.length_a   1.000
_cell.length_b   1.000
_cell.length_c   1.000
_cell.angle_alpha   90.00
_cell.angle_beta   90.00
_cell.angle_gamma   90.00
#
_symmetry.space_group_name_H-M   'P 1'
#
loop_
_entity.id
_entity.type
_entity.pdbx_description
1 polymer ?
#
loop_
_entity_poly.entity_id
_entity_poly.type
_entity_poly.pdbx_seq_one_letter_code
_entity_poly.pdbx_strand_id
1 'polypeptide(L)'
;MKDKHIMKKITASIFFLLFIGLIAWQNRVNITVWALPKILNITRPVLSEGSSNWDQGPAMRNADDTRPNIILILADDLGFNDISFYNGGAGSGLLMTPNIDQVAHDGVIFENGYAANAMCAPSRASIMTGRYSTRFGFEFTPLFPGALKLMEWIADIQDDELKLEIEENLYDDAKDIFSAGVPTEEITIAEVLQDAGYYTAHIGKWHLGRLSGSHPNDQGFDDSLFMEGGLYLPENDKRVVNAKTSHPVDNMVWAKGQFSASFNKSPAFAPGGYLTDYYTDEAIKVIEKNKHRPFFLYLAHWAVHNPLQALKSDVEAVHHHTKGHNLQVYSGMIRALDRSIGRIVDALEENGLTDNTLIIITSDNGGASYIELADINKPYRGWKLTHFEGGMHIPFMAKWPNEIKAGTKFIPAVHHNDIFHTISAAGNAVIPSDRKLDGIDFMPFVKGS
;
A
#
# COMPACT_ATOMS: atom_id res chain seq x y z
N MET A 1 9.31 44.51 53.35
CA MET A 1 8.13 44.55 52.48
C MET A 1 8.43 44.17 51.03
N LYS A 2 9.57 44.54 50.47
CA LYS A 2 9.95 44.21 49.08
C LYS A 2 10.07 42.68 48.83
N ASP A 3 10.67 41.94 49.76
CA ASP A 3 10.90 40.50 49.62
C ASP A 3 9.60 39.66 49.59
N LYS A 4 8.59 40.03 50.36
CA LYS A 4 7.28 39.38 50.36
C LYS A 4 6.53 39.59 49.03
N HIS A 5 6.79 40.73 48.36
CA HIS A 5 6.16 41.02 47.07
C HIS A 5 6.83 40.26 45.93
N ILE A 6 8.14 40.12 45.98
CA ILE A 6 8.93 39.29 45.03
C ILE A 6 8.55 37.82 45.18
N MET A 7 8.48 37.27 46.40
CA MET A 7 8.08 35.91 46.66
C MET A 7 6.65 35.59 46.14
N LYS A 8 5.68 36.51 46.33
CA LYS A 8 4.33 36.36 45.79
C LYS A 8 4.30 36.32 44.26
N LYS A 9 5.14 37.13 43.57
CA LYS A 9 5.25 37.11 42.13
C LYS A 9 5.86 35.82 41.63
N ILE A 10 6.93 35.32 42.25
CA ILE A 10 7.57 34.03 41.93
C ILE A 10 6.59 32.88 42.12
N THR A 11 5.88 32.85 43.25
CA THR A 11 4.87 31.82 43.52
C THR A 11 3.74 31.84 42.48
N ALA A 12 3.24 33.03 42.14
CA ALA A 12 2.20 33.17 41.09
C ALA A 12 2.70 32.71 39.72
N SER A 13 3.96 33.03 39.36
CA SER A 13 4.57 32.55 38.10
C SER A 13 4.74 31.05 38.07
N ILE A 14 5.14 30.41 39.18
CA ILE A 14 5.24 28.94 39.28
C ILE A 14 3.87 28.29 39.11
N PHE A 15 2.84 28.80 39.82
CA PHE A 15 1.46 28.30 39.65
C PHE A 15 0.97 28.48 38.24
N PHE A 16 1.26 29.60 37.57
CA PHE A 16 0.88 29.83 36.18
C PHE A 16 1.57 28.86 35.23
N LEU A 17 2.86 28.59 35.40
CA LEU A 17 3.60 27.61 34.60
C LEU A 17 3.10 26.19 34.84
N LEU A 18 2.80 25.83 36.10
CA LEU A 18 2.20 24.53 36.41
C LEU A 18 0.80 24.40 35.79
N PHE A 19 -0.02 25.42 35.78
CA PHE A 19 -1.32 25.46 35.17
C PHE A 19 -1.22 25.30 33.63
N ILE A 20 -0.30 26.02 32.99
CA ILE A 20 -0.02 25.84 31.56
C ILE A 20 0.46 24.41 31.28
N GLY A 21 1.37 23.88 32.12
CA GLY A 21 1.85 22.51 32.01
C GLY A 21 0.71 21.49 32.12
N LEU A 22 -0.22 21.70 33.03
CA LEU A 22 -1.40 20.84 33.19
C LEU A 22 -2.32 20.90 31.97
N ILE A 23 -2.60 22.09 31.45
CA ILE A 23 -3.38 22.27 30.21
C ILE A 23 -2.69 21.60 29.03
N ALA A 24 -1.38 21.79 28.88
CA ALA A 24 -0.60 21.16 27.83
C ALA A 24 -0.63 19.63 27.96
N TRP A 25 -0.52 19.10 29.17
CA TRP A 25 -0.62 17.67 29.45
C TRP A 25 -2.02 17.11 29.10
N GLN A 26 -3.09 17.79 29.50
CA GLN A 26 -4.44 17.39 29.15
C GLN A 26 -4.72 17.44 27.64
N ASN A 27 -4.06 18.34 26.92
CA ASN A 27 -4.21 18.49 25.47
C ASN A 27 -3.06 17.88 24.67
N ARG A 28 -2.20 17.05 25.28
CA ARG A 28 -0.98 16.54 24.67
C ARG A 28 -1.19 15.85 23.31
N VAL A 29 -2.30 15.12 23.17
CA VAL A 29 -2.65 14.44 21.91
C VAL A 29 -2.96 15.45 20.82
N ASN A 30 -3.88 16.38 21.09
CA ASN A 30 -4.27 17.42 20.14
C ASN A 30 -3.08 18.28 19.73
N ILE A 31 -2.20 18.61 20.70
CA ILE A 31 -0.98 19.37 20.45
C ILE A 31 -0.03 18.56 19.55
N THR A 32 0.15 17.26 19.82
CA THR A 32 1.02 16.38 19.03
C THR A 32 0.49 16.22 17.62
N VAL A 33 -0.80 15.90 17.45
CA VAL A 33 -1.46 15.77 16.15
C VAL A 33 -1.38 17.08 15.34
N TRP A 34 -1.53 18.24 16.01
CA TRP A 34 -1.39 19.55 15.36
C TRP A 34 0.05 19.91 14.99
N ALA A 35 1.03 19.54 15.84
CA ALA A 35 2.43 19.91 15.65
C ALA A 35 3.15 19.00 14.65
N LEU A 36 2.79 17.69 14.63
CA LEU A 36 3.49 16.69 13.84
C LEU A 36 3.60 17.03 12.35
N PRO A 37 2.53 17.44 11.63
CA PRO A 37 2.65 17.82 10.22
C PRO A 37 3.61 18.98 9.98
N LYS A 38 3.66 19.94 10.91
CA LYS A 38 4.54 21.12 10.81
C LYS A 38 6.00 20.75 11.01
N ILE A 39 6.27 19.87 11.98
CA ILE A 39 7.60 19.34 12.23
C ILE A 39 8.08 18.54 11.02
N LEU A 40 7.22 17.66 10.47
CA LEU A 40 7.54 16.89 9.29
C LEU A 40 7.83 17.76 8.07
N ASN A 41 7.07 18.83 7.85
CA ASN A 41 7.32 19.75 6.74
C ASN A 41 8.64 20.53 6.87
N ILE A 42 9.10 20.78 8.10
CA ILE A 42 10.41 21.43 8.34
C ILE A 42 11.56 20.41 8.19
N THR A 43 11.41 19.22 8.75
CA THR A 43 12.46 18.20 8.79
C THR A 43 12.56 17.40 7.49
N ARG A 44 11.49 17.36 6.71
CA ARG A 44 11.35 16.63 5.44
C ARG A 44 10.67 17.52 4.40
N PRO A 45 11.39 18.49 3.87
CA PRO A 45 10.84 19.42 2.89
C PRO A 45 10.48 18.66 1.61
N VAL A 46 9.34 19.05 1.03
CA VAL A 46 8.84 18.53 -0.23
C VAL A 46 9.02 19.59 -1.29
N LEU A 47 9.71 19.28 -2.38
CA LEU A 47 9.85 20.17 -3.51
C LEU A 47 8.49 20.32 -4.22
N SER A 48 8.21 21.49 -4.79
CA SER A 48 6.95 21.74 -5.51
C SER A 48 6.83 20.91 -6.78
N GLU A 49 7.94 20.54 -7.38
CA GLU A 49 8.01 19.78 -8.62
C GLU A 49 9.15 18.76 -8.54
N GLY A 50 8.95 17.62 -9.19
CA GLY A 50 9.95 16.59 -9.43
C GLY A 50 9.66 15.88 -10.74
N SER A 51 10.60 15.07 -11.20
CA SER A 51 10.43 14.28 -12.42
C SER A 51 10.85 12.85 -12.20
N SER A 52 10.11 11.93 -12.81
CA SER A 52 10.46 10.52 -12.95
C SER A 52 11.04 10.33 -14.37
N ASN A 53 12.32 10.02 -14.44
CA ASN A 53 12.97 9.77 -15.72
C ASN A 53 13.25 8.28 -15.85
N TRP A 54 12.19 7.52 -16.14
CA TRP A 54 12.25 6.08 -16.37
C TRP A 54 13.25 5.73 -17.47
N ASP A 55 13.99 4.68 -17.30
CA ASP A 55 14.95 4.21 -18.30
C ASP A 55 14.23 3.81 -19.60
N GLN A 56 14.89 4.07 -20.72
CA GLN A 56 14.35 3.83 -22.05
C GLN A 56 14.87 2.49 -22.57
N GLY A 57 13.96 1.58 -22.84
CA GLY A 57 14.29 0.31 -23.49
C GLY A 57 14.79 0.45 -24.92
N PRO A 58 15.24 -0.64 -25.54
CA PRO A 58 15.75 -0.65 -26.89
C PRO A 58 14.68 -0.25 -27.93
N ALA A 59 15.10 0.22 -29.09
CA ALA A 59 14.20 0.63 -30.16
C ALA A 59 13.43 -0.55 -30.80
N MET A 60 13.97 -1.78 -30.70
CA MET A 60 13.36 -2.99 -31.22
C MET A 60 13.53 -4.14 -30.23
N ARG A 61 12.52 -5.02 -30.15
CA ARG A 61 12.61 -6.23 -29.33
C ARG A 61 13.55 -7.25 -29.97
N ASN A 62 14.34 -7.93 -29.15
CA ASN A 62 15.06 -9.11 -29.61
C ASN A 62 14.04 -10.20 -29.97
N ALA A 63 14.04 -10.66 -31.23
CA ALA A 63 13.10 -11.67 -31.72
C ALA A 63 13.20 -13.02 -31.00
N ASP A 64 14.36 -13.34 -30.44
CA ASP A 64 14.56 -14.60 -29.69
C ASP A 64 14.06 -14.49 -28.23
N ASP A 65 13.73 -13.28 -27.75
CA ASP A 65 13.24 -13.08 -26.40
C ASP A 65 11.70 -13.19 -26.34
N THR A 66 11.23 -14.36 -26.01
CA THR A 66 9.78 -14.68 -25.90
C THR A 66 9.25 -14.53 -24.47
N ARG A 67 10.08 -14.13 -23.50
CA ARG A 67 9.65 -13.97 -22.11
C ARG A 67 8.52 -12.94 -21.98
N PRO A 68 7.55 -13.17 -21.09
CA PRO A 68 6.44 -12.25 -20.90
C PRO A 68 6.89 -10.95 -20.23
N ASN A 69 6.09 -9.89 -20.36
CA ASN A 69 6.12 -8.81 -19.39
C ASN A 69 5.36 -9.26 -18.13
N ILE A 70 5.70 -8.68 -17.00
CA ILE A 70 5.11 -9.06 -15.71
C ILE A 70 4.66 -7.78 -14.99
N ILE A 71 3.39 -7.72 -14.61
CA ILE A 71 2.84 -6.60 -13.84
C ILE A 71 2.18 -7.18 -12.59
N LEU A 72 2.71 -6.82 -11.43
CA LEU A 72 2.10 -7.10 -10.13
C LEU A 72 1.43 -5.82 -9.61
N ILE A 73 0.10 -5.80 -9.60
CA ILE A 73 -0.70 -4.71 -9.05
C ILE A 73 -1.13 -5.10 -7.64
N LEU A 74 -0.65 -4.36 -6.65
CA LEU A 74 -0.98 -4.59 -5.25
C LEU A 74 -1.80 -3.40 -4.73
N ALA A 75 -3.06 -3.67 -4.37
CA ALA A 75 -3.88 -2.72 -3.63
C ALA A 75 -3.50 -2.74 -2.14
N ASP A 76 -3.82 -1.68 -1.43
CA ASP A 76 -3.55 -1.52 0.01
C ASP A 76 -4.87 -1.49 0.77
N ASP A 77 -5.03 -2.40 1.71
CA ASP A 77 -6.24 -2.53 2.54
C ASP A 77 -7.55 -2.77 1.75
N LEU A 78 -7.49 -3.35 0.55
CA LEU A 78 -8.67 -3.64 -0.24
C LEU A 78 -9.39 -4.87 0.32
N GLY A 79 -10.61 -4.68 0.80
CA GLY A 79 -11.43 -5.75 1.37
C GLY A 79 -11.96 -6.71 0.30
N PHE A 80 -12.23 -7.95 0.69
CA PHE A 80 -12.76 -8.98 -0.21
C PHE A 80 -14.11 -8.56 -0.83
N ASN A 81 -14.95 -7.88 -0.05
CA ASN A 81 -16.28 -7.43 -0.48
C ASN A 81 -16.26 -6.15 -1.32
N ASP A 82 -15.11 -5.55 -1.56
CA ASP A 82 -15.02 -4.28 -2.29
C ASP A 82 -15.06 -4.43 -3.81
N ILE A 83 -14.89 -5.65 -4.31
CA ILE A 83 -14.89 -5.98 -5.74
C ILE A 83 -16.22 -6.61 -6.13
N SER A 84 -16.81 -6.10 -7.22
CA SER A 84 -18.12 -6.58 -7.70
C SER A 84 -18.09 -8.01 -8.24
N PHE A 85 -16.96 -8.50 -8.71
CA PHE A 85 -16.81 -9.86 -9.24
C PHE A 85 -17.25 -10.96 -8.25
N TYR A 86 -16.95 -10.79 -6.96
CA TYR A 86 -17.31 -11.76 -5.91
C TYR A 86 -18.76 -11.62 -5.40
N ASN A 87 -19.63 -10.95 -6.16
CA ASN A 87 -20.97 -10.53 -5.74
C ASN A 87 -20.95 -9.53 -4.57
N GLY A 88 -19.79 -8.89 -4.36
CA GLY A 88 -19.58 -7.80 -3.43
C GLY A 88 -19.79 -6.45 -4.08
N GLY A 89 -19.00 -5.53 -3.67
CA GLY A 89 -19.02 -4.13 -4.07
C GLY A 89 -19.42 -3.22 -2.92
N ALA A 90 -18.73 -2.13 -2.78
CA ALA A 90 -19.04 -1.12 -1.77
C ALA A 90 -20.50 -0.66 -1.91
N GLY A 91 -21.11 -0.21 -0.81
CA GLY A 91 -22.50 0.20 -0.83
C GLY A 91 -23.50 -0.96 -1.01
N SER A 92 -23.20 -2.12 -0.44
CA SER A 92 -24.04 -3.33 -0.51
C SER A 92 -24.18 -3.89 -1.94
N GLY A 93 -23.09 -3.91 -2.70
CA GLY A 93 -23.05 -4.44 -4.06
C GLY A 93 -23.50 -3.44 -5.15
N LEU A 94 -23.65 -2.17 -4.80
CA LEU A 94 -24.07 -1.15 -5.77
C LEU A 94 -22.91 -0.52 -6.54
N LEU A 95 -21.69 -0.56 -5.98
CA LEU A 95 -20.50 -0.09 -6.67
C LEU A 95 -19.94 -1.22 -7.52
N MET A 96 -19.87 -0.97 -8.82
CA MET A 96 -19.26 -1.89 -9.78
C MET A 96 -17.78 -1.56 -10.00
N THR A 97 -16.97 -2.61 -10.19
CA THR A 97 -15.55 -2.55 -10.53
C THR A 97 -15.28 -3.20 -11.91
N PRO A 98 -15.83 -2.62 -12.99
CA PRO A 98 -15.90 -3.32 -14.28
C PRO A 98 -14.53 -3.66 -14.88
N ASN A 99 -13.50 -2.85 -14.62
CA ASN A 99 -12.16 -3.09 -15.16
C ASN A 99 -11.45 -4.21 -14.41
N ILE A 100 -11.58 -4.25 -13.08
CA ILE A 100 -11.07 -5.34 -12.25
C ILE A 100 -11.80 -6.65 -12.61
N ASP A 101 -13.12 -6.59 -12.71
CA ASP A 101 -13.97 -7.72 -13.09
C ASP A 101 -13.60 -8.25 -14.48
N GLN A 102 -13.28 -7.36 -15.44
CA GLN A 102 -12.85 -7.77 -16.78
C GLN A 102 -11.52 -8.53 -16.75
N VAL A 103 -10.55 -8.12 -15.94
CA VAL A 103 -9.28 -8.86 -15.76
C VAL A 103 -9.57 -10.27 -15.23
N ALA A 104 -10.47 -10.40 -14.26
CA ALA A 104 -10.89 -11.68 -13.71
C ALA A 104 -11.58 -12.56 -14.77
N HIS A 105 -12.47 -12.00 -15.60
CA HIS A 105 -13.15 -12.69 -16.67
C HIS A 105 -12.22 -13.14 -17.81
N ASP A 106 -11.22 -12.31 -18.15
CA ASP A 106 -10.23 -12.60 -19.19
C ASP A 106 -9.11 -13.53 -18.74
N GLY A 107 -9.06 -13.87 -17.46
CA GLY A 107 -8.01 -14.68 -16.86
C GLY A 107 -8.52 -15.76 -15.92
N VAL A 108 -7.88 -15.83 -14.76
CA VAL A 108 -8.27 -16.74 -13.67
C VAL A 108 -8.62 -15.95 -12.43
N ILE A 109 -9.67 -16.35 -11.75
CA ILE A 109 -9.99 -15.92 -10.41
C ILE A 109 -9.67 -17.02 -9.42
N PHE A 110 -8.99 -16.64 -8.34
CA PHE A 110 -8.70 -17.53 -7.23
C PHE A 110 -9.77 -17.31 -6.16
N GLU A 111 -10.61 -18.35 -5.96
CA GLU A 111 -11.71 -18.29 -4.99
C GLU A 111 -11.19 -18.19 -3.54
N ASN A 112 -9.98 -18.70 -3.29
CA ASN A 112 -9.33 -18.75 -1.99
C ASN A 112 -7.93 -18.14 -2.04
N GLY A 113 -7.86 -16.83 -2.22
CA GLY A 113 -6.62 -16.04 -2.19
C GLY A 113 -6.29 -15.57 -0.78
N TYR A 114 -5.05 -15.81 -0.33
CA TYR A 114 -4.64 -15.49 1.04
C TYR A 114 -3.42 -14.58 1.11
N ALA A 115 -3.51 -13.55 1.95
CA ALA A 115 -2.38 -12.74 2.36
C ALA A 115 -1.44 -13.53 3.29
N ALA A 116 -0.15 -13.24 3.23
CA ALA A 116 0.83 -13.87 4.12
C ALA A 116 0.74 -13.39 5.57
N ASN A 117 0.16 -12.22 5.77
CA ASN A 117 -0.07 -11.64 7.09
C ASN A 117 -1.27 -10.69 7.02
N ALA A 118 -1.93 -10.46 8.15
CA ALA A 118 -3.01 -9.47 8.25
C ALA A 118 -2.51 -8.01 8.32
N MET A 119 -1.26 -7.76 7.97
CA MET A 119 -0.60 -6.45 7.99
C MET A 119 0.25 -6.20 6.75
N CYS A 120 0.28 -4.94 6.29
CA CYS A 120 0.92 -4.54 5.04
C CYS A 120 2.39 -4.95 4.94
N ALA A 121 3.26 -4.52 5.87
CA ALA A 121 4.70 -4.69 5.73
C ALA A 121 5.13 -6.16 5.73
N PRO A 122 4.70 -7.02 6.69
CA PRO A 122 5.02 -8.46 6.66
C PRO A 122 4.48 -9.17 5.40
N SER A 123 3.26 -8.82 4.96
CA SER A 123 2.69 -9.36 3.70
C SER A 123 3.54 -9.00 2.49
N ARG A 124 3.90 -7.72 2.35
CA ARG A 124 4.75 -7.25 1.25
C ARG A 124 6.14 -7.89 1.28
N ALA A 125 6.72 -8.07 2.47
CA ALA A 125 7.98 -8.80 2.65
C ALA A 125 7.87 -10.25 2.13
N SER A 126 6.77 -10.92 2.46
CA SER A 126 6.53 -12.30 1.99
C SER A 126 6.32 -12.38 0.48
N ILE A 127 5.60 -11.43 -0.13
CA ILE A 127 5.45 -11.33 -1.59
C ILE A 127 6.82 -11.17 -2.27
N MET A 128 7.64 -10.25 -1.76
CA MET A 128 8.92 -9.91 -2.39
C MET A 128 9.97 -11.01 -2.22
N THR A 129 9.93 -11.79 -1.14
CA THR A 129 10.97 -12.80 -0.83
C THR A 129 10.56 -14.25 -1.08
N GLY A 130 9.25 -14.53 -1.30
CA GLY A 130 8.73 -15.88 -1.39
C GLY A 130 8.81 -16.67 -0.07
N ARG A 131 8.99 -15.96 1.06
CA ARG A 131 9.19 -16.55 2.40
C ARG A 131 8.26 -15.91 3.40
N TYR A 132 7.81 -16.66 4.38
CA TYR A 132 7.13 -16.06 5.53
C TYR A 132 8.05 -15.06 6.21
N SER A 133 7.58 -13.85 6.43
CA SER A 133 8.34 -12.75 7.03
C SER A 133 8.87 -13.07 8.44
N THR A 134 8.25 -14.03 9.14
CA THR A 134 8.71 -14.56 10.43
C THR A 134 10.05 -15.28 10.34
N ARG A 135 10.47 -15.76 9.16
CA ARG A 135 11.76 -16.43 8.97
C ARG A 135 12.96 -15.50 9.12
N PHE A 136 12.74 -14.20 8.93
CA PHE A 136 13.78 -13.17 9.02
C PHE A 136 13.42 -12.01 9.96
N GLY A 137 12.45 -12.25 10.87
CA GLY A 137 12.10 -11.32 11.94
C GLY A 137 11.43 -10.02 11.48
N PHE A 138 10.74 -10.03 10.34
CA PHE A 138 9.97 -8.86 9.85
C PHE A 138 8.48 -9.09 10.07
N GLU A 139 8.06 -9.16 11.34
CA GLU A 139 6.76 -9.68 11.76
C GLU A 139 5.70 -8.60 11.97
N PHE A 140 6.10 -7.35 12.06
CA PHE A 140 5.21 -6.23 12.32
C PHE A 140 5.53 -5.04 11.42
N THR A 141 4.54 -4.17 11.23
CA THR A 141 4.71 -2.91 10.49
C THR A 141 5.60 -1.96 11.28
N PRO A 142 6.76 -1.51 10.73
CA PRO A 142 7.58 -0.52 11.38
C PRO A 142 6.80 0.78 11.61
N LEU A 143 6.90 1.33 12.80
CA LEU A 143 6.18 2.53 13.22
C LEU A 143 7.14 3.74 13.29
N PHE A 144 6.61 4.94 13.23
CA PHE A 144 7.43 6.13 13.49
C PHE A 144 7.77 6.23 15.00
N PRO A 145 8.90 6.84 15.37
CA PRO A 145 9.29 7.00 16.77
C PRO A 145 8.17 7.66 17.59
N GLY A 146 7.82 7.02 18.71
CA GLY A 146 6.74 7.49 19.59
C GLY A 146 5.31 7.18 19.14
N ALA A 147 5.13 6.45 18.03
CA ALA A 147 3.79 6.06 17.56
C ALA A 147 3.02 5.25 18.60
N LEU A 148 3.66 4.26 19.21
CA LEU A 148 3.03 3.44 20.27
C LEU A 148 2.56 4.30 21.43
N LYS A 149 3.40 5.24 21.89
CA LYS A 149 3.02 6.15 22.98
C LYS A 149 1.88 7.09 22.58
N LEU A 150 1.87 7.55 21.35
CA LEU A 150 0.77 8.35 20.83
C LEU A 150 -0.53 7.52 20.76
N MET A 151 -0.46 6.26 20.32
CA MET A 151 -1.61 5.36 20.26
C MET A 151 -2.18 5.09 21.66
N GLU A 152 -1.32 4.83 22.65
CA GLU A 152 -1.72 4.67 24.04
C GLU A 152 -2.43 5.94 24.57
N TRP A 153 -1.86 7.13 24.36
CA TRP A 153 -2.47 8.39 24.78
C TRP A 153 -3.83 8.67 24.13
N ILE A 154 -3.99 8.24 22.87
CA ILE A 154 -5.26 8.40 22.16
C ILE A 154 -6.28 7.40 22.71
N ALA A 155 -5.88 6.16 22.96
CA ALA A 155 -6.76 5.14 23.55
C ALA A 155 -7.22 5.51 24.97
N ASP A 156 -6.35 6.16 25.77
CA ASP A 156 -6.70 6.66 27.11
C ASP A 156 -7.82 7.74 27.11
N ILE A 157 -7.96 8.48 26.00
CA ILE A 157 -8.97 9.54 25.87
C ILE A 157 -10.30 9.00 25.39
N GLN A 158 -10.28 7.84 24.72
CA GLN A 158 -11.49 7.16 24.24
C GLN A 158 -12.03 6.29 25.36
N ASP A 159 -13.33 6.44 25.61
CA ASP A 159 -14.05 5.65 26.63
C ASP A 159 -14.45 4.29 26.03
N ASP A 160 -13.47 3.55 25.51
CA ASP A 160 -13.67 2.22 24.95
C ASP A 160 -13.68 1.17 26.06
N GLU A 161 -14.58 0.17 25.95
CA GLU A 161 -14.68 -0.96 26.87
C GLU A 161 -13.38 -1.78 26.92
N LEU A 162 -12.58 -1.74 25.85
CA LEU A 162 -11.28 -2.41 25.75
C LEU A 162 -10.18 -1.36 25.70
N LYS A 163 -9.44 -1.21 26.79
CA LYS A 163 -8.27 -0.33 26.85
C LYS A 163 -7.09 -0.97 26.14
N LEU A 164 -6.39 -0.16 25.35
CA LEU A 164 -5.11 -0.56 24.79
C LEU A 164 -4.03 -0.44 25.88
N GLU A 165 -3.50 -1.57 26.31
CA GLU A 165 -2.32 -1.63 27.18
C GLU A 165 -1.13 -2.09 26.33
N ILE A 166 -0.06 -1.32 26.34
CA ILE A 166 1.20 -1.66 25.65
C ILE A 166 2.23 -2.00 26.72
N GLU A 167 2.81 -3.19 26.64
CA GLU A 167 3.88 -3.60 27.54
C GLU A 167 5.11 -2.67 27.37
N GLU A 168 5.72 -2.23 28.47
CA GLU A 168 6.81 -1.24 28.46
C GLU A 168 8.01 -1.67 27.60
N ASN A 169 8.36 -2.96 27.59
CA ASN A 169 9.44 -3.50 26.77
C ASN A 169 9.20 -3.34 25.27
N LEU A 170 7.94 -3.29 24.82
CA LEU A 170 7.62 -3.09 23.38
C LEU A 170 7.95 -1.69 22.86
N TYR A 171 8.10 -0.69 23.74
CA TYR A 171 8.52 0.65 23.30
C TYR A 171 9.97 0.65 22.81
N ASP A 172 10.84 -0.13 23.45
CA ASP A 172 12.27 -0.22 23.09
C ASP A 172 12.48 -1.19 21.92
N ASP A 173 11.63 -2.22 21.80
CA ASP A 173 11.71 -3.23 20.75
C ASP A 173 11.01 -2.82 19.45
N ALA A 174 10.16 -1.77 19.47
CA ALA A 174 9.44 -1.31 18.29
C ALA A 174 10.39 -0.82 17.21
N LYS A 175 10.41 -1.52 16.09
CA LYS A 175 11.22 -1.14 14.93
C LYS A 175 10.73 0.21 14.36
N ASP A 176 11.65 1.15 14.23
CA ASP A 176 11.40 2.46 13.64
C ASP A 176 11.33 2.38 12.12
N ILE A 177 10.30 2.97 11.51
CA ILE A 177 10.09 3.04 10.06
C ILE A 177 11.27 3.69 9.31
N PHE A 178 12.13 4.43 10.00
CA PHE A 178 13.29 5.09 9.40
C PHE A 178 14.53 4.23 9.41
N SER A 179 14.61 3.24 10.31
CA SER A 179 15.76 2.35 10.48
C SER A 179 15.46 0.90 10.13
N ALA A 180 14.20 0.49 10.20
CA ALA A 180 13.79 -0.88 9.92
C ALA A 180 13.60 -1.12 8.42
N GLY A 181 14.03 -2.29 7.98
CA GLY A 181 13.81 -2.79 6.61
C GLY A 181 13.90 -4.31 6.58
N VAL A 182 13.55 -4.89 5.45
CA VAL A 182 13.86 -6.27 5.15
C VAL A 182 15.39 -6.42 5.22
N PRO A 183 15.91 -7.47 5.89
CA PRO A 183 17.35 -7.73 5.92
C PRO A 183 17.94 -7.80 4.50
N THR A 184 19.11 -7.23 4.33
CA THR A 184 19.80 -7.17 3.02
C THR A 184 20.24 -8.54 2.50
N GLU A 185 20.24 -9.55 3.35
CA GLU A 185 20.51 -10.95 3.00
C GLU A 185 19.32 -11.64 2.34
N GLU A 186 18.12 -11.08 2.47
CA GLU A 186 16.93 -11.59 1.78
C GLU A 186 17.00 -11.19 0.31
N ILE A 187 16.69 -12.13 -0.58
CA ILE A 187 16.66 -11.91 -2.01
C ILE A 187 15.21 -11.67 -2.44
N THR A 188 15.00 -10.59 -3.14
CA THR A 188 13.68 -10.20 -3.63
C THR A 188 13.40 -10.76 -5.02
N ILE A 189 12.11 -10.80 -5.39
CA ILE A 189 11.69 -11.16 -6.74
C ILE A 189 12.25 -10.18 -7.79
N ALA A 190 12.49 -8.92 -7.43
CA ALA A 190 13.06 -7.93 -8.33
C ALA A 190 14.53 -8.26 -8.64
N GLU A 191 15.33 -8.66 -7.63
CA GLU A 191 16.71 -9.11 -7.84
C GLU A 191 16.77 -10.35 -8.73
N VAL A 192 15.89 -11.34 -8.47
CA VAL A 192 15.82 -12.57 -9.28
C VAL A 192 15.48 -12.27 -10.74
N LEU A 193 14.56 -11.35 -10.99
CA LEU A 193 14.19 -10.95 -12.34
C LEU A 193 15.24 -10.04 -13.01
N GLN A 194 15.89 -9.16 -12.25
CA GLN A 194 16.98 -8.34 -12.74
C GLN A 194 18.16 -9.22 -13.21
N ASP A 195 18.52 -10.24 -12.43
CA ASP A 195 19.54 -11.23 -12.80
C ASP A 195 19.14 -12.03 -14.06
N ALA A 196 17.83 -12.23 -14.27
CA ALA A 196 17.30 -12.83 -15.50
C ALA A 196 17.24 -11.84 -16.68
N GLY A 197 17.67 -10.59 -16.52
CA GLY A 197 17.72 -9.57 -17.58
C GLY A 197 16.40 -8.84 -17.82
N TYR A 198 15.50 -8.82 -16.85
CA TYR A 198 14.33 -7.94 -16.87
C TYR A 198 14.73 -6.52 -16.51
N TYR A 199 14.07 -5.55 -17.11
CA TYR A 199 13.99 -4.21 -16.53
C TYR A 199 12.99 -4.23 -15.39
N THR A 200 13.37 -3.73 -14.23
CA THR A 200 12.56 -3.81 -13.01
C THR A 200 12.15 -2.43 -12.53
N ALA A 201 10.86 -2.17 -12.40
CA ALA A 201 10.31 -0.89 -12.00
C ALA A 201 9.37 -1.02 -10.80
N HIS A 202 9.54 -0.15 -9.81
CA HIS A 202 8.67 -0.03 -8.64
C HIS A 202 7.94 1.31 -8.66
N ILE A 203 6.63 1.30 -8.41
CA ILE A 203 5.81 2.49 -8.26
C ILE A 203 4.93 2.36 -7.02
N GLY A 204 5.04 3.29 -6.10
CA GLY A 204 4.11 3.45 -4.98
C GLY A 204 4.67 3.03 -3.62
N LYS A 205 3.84 2.32 -2.84
CA LYS A 205 4.15 1.92 -1.47
C LYS A 205 5.12 0.73 -1.43
N TRP A 206 6.28 0.94 -0.86
CA TRP A 206 7.26 -0.12 -0.60
C TRP A 206 7.06 -0.79 0.76
N HIS A 207 7.25 -0.02 1.83
CA HIS A 207 7.04 -0.42 3.23
C HIS A 207 8.00 -1.50 3.75
N LEU A 208 9.13 -1.74 3.07
CA LEU A 208 10.12 -2.76 3.42
C LEU A 208 11.48 -2.17 3.78
N GLY A 209 11.53 -0.87 4.02
CA GLY A 209 12.72 -0.11 4.37
C GLY A 209 12.95 1.07 3.43
N ARG A 210 13.78 2.00 3.86
CA ARG A 210 14.08 3.23 3.11
C ARG A 210 15.52 3.70 3.21
N LEU A 211 16.30 3.04 4.06
CA LEU A 211 17.73 3.29 4.18
C LEU A 211 18.51 2.46 3.17
N SER A 212 19.81 2.76 3.09
CA SER A 212 20.76 1.99 2.26
C SER A 212 20.67 0.49 2.57
N GLY A 213 20.55 -0.30 1.53
CA GLY A 213 20.39 -1.73 1.57
C GLY A 213 18.93 -2.23 1.61
N SER A 214 17.95 -1.41 2.00
CA SER A 214 16.54 -1.81 2.03
C SER A 214 15.61 -0.93 1.18
N HIS A 215 16.13 0.08 0.50
CA HIS A 215 15.39 0.87 -0.47
C HIS A 215 15.12 0.02 -1.74
N PRO A 216 14.01 0.23 -2.49
CA PRO A 216 13.73 -0.55 -3.70
C PRO A 216 14.90 -0.65 -4.68
N ASN A 217 15.63 0.44 -4.92
CA ASN A 217 16.82 0.43 -5.79
C ASN A 217 18.00 -0.39 -5.22
N ASP A 218 17.99 -0.73 -3.94
CA ASP A 218 18.99 -1.62 -3.35
C ASP A 218 18.50 -3.08 -3.29
N GLN A 219 17.26 -3.30 -3.66
CA GLN A 219 16.53 -4.57 -3.60
C GLN A 219 16.08 -5.01 -5.00
N GLY A 220 16.87 -4.68 -6.03
CA GLY A 220 16.72 -5.19 -7.39
C GLY A 220 15.79 -4.39 -8.31
N PHE A 221 15.31 -3.21 -7.92
CA PHE A 221 14.59 -2.33 -8.85
C PHE A 221 15.54 -1.34 -9.52
N ASP A 222 15.59 -1.39 -10.86
CA ASP A 222 16.38 -0.43 -11.67
C ASP A 222 15.89 0.98 -11.44
N ASP A 223 14.56 1.19 -11.50
CA ASP A 223 13.92 2.46 -11.24
C ASP A 223 12.81 2.34 -10.19
N SER A 224 12.68 3.35 -9.34
CA SER A 224 11.69 3.38 -8.27
C SER A 224 11.06 4.77 -8.11
N LEU A 225 9.75 4.86 -8.27
CA LEU A 225 8.93 5.98 -7.82
C LEU A 225 8.37 5.65 -6.43
N PHE A 226 9.07 6.07 -5.40
CA PHE A 226 8.82 5.71 -4.02
C PHE A 226 7.79 6.64 -3.37
N MET A 227 6.82 6.07 -2.66
CA MET A 227 5.84 6.82 -1.87
C MET A 227 6.48 7.35 -0.58
N GLU A 228 6.67 8.66 -0.48
CA GLU A 228 7.20 9.32 0.71
C GLU A 228 6.13 9.75 1.71
N GLY A 229 4.97 10.12 1.22
CA GLY A 229 3.82 10.55 2.01
C GLY A 229 2.52 9.87 1.64
N GLY A 230 1.55 9.87 2.54
CA GLY A 230 0.30 9.11 2.44
C GLY A 230 -0.93 9.90 2.01
N LEU A 231 -0.82 11.19 1.65
CA LEU A 231 -1.96 11.95 1.10
C LEU A 231 -2.12 11.68 -0.39
N TYR A 232 -3.36 11.55 -0.85
CA TYR A 232 -3.67 11.40 -2.28
C TYR A 232 -3.62 12.73 -3.03
N LEU A 233 -3.91 13.82 -2.33
CA LEU A 233 -3.69 15.23 -2.71
C LEU A 233 -3.49 16.02 -1.41
N PRO A 234 -2.99 17.27 -1.46
CA PRO A 234 -2.99 18.13 -0.30
C PRO A 234 -4.37 18.20 0.35
N GLU A 235 -4.44 18.11 1.68
CA GLU A 235 -5.71 18.00 2.41
C GLU A 235 -6.72 19.11 2.04
N ASN A 236 -6.22 20.31 1.76
CA ASN A 236 -7.04 21.48 1.41
C ASN A 236 -7.23 21.66 -0.10
N ASP A 237 -6.84 20.68 -0.93
CA ASP A 237 -7.05 20.78 -2.38
C ASP A 237 -8.55 20.75 -2.70
N LYS A 238 -9.00 21.67 -3.56
CA LYS A 238 -10.41 21.81 -3.90
C LYS A 238 -10.97 20.65 -4.72
N ARG A 239 -10.10 19.81 -5.26
CA ARG A 239 -10.47 18.65 -6.11
C ARG A 239 -10.85 17.42 -5.30
N VAL A 240 -10.51 17.35 -4.01
CA VAL A 240 -10.78 16.18 -3.16
C VAL A 240 -11.93 16.38 -2.20
N VAL A 241 -12.53 15.26 -1.83
CA VAL A 241 -13.41 15.10 -0.68
C VAL A 241 -12.64 14.25 0.33
N ASN A 242 -12.56 14.74 1.56
CA ASN A 242 -11.91 14.07 2.68
C ASN A 242 -12.97 13.46 3.60
N ALA A 243 -12.73 12.25 4.11
CA ALA A 243 -13.52 11.69 5.19
C ALA A 243 -12.59 11.29 6.33
N LYS A 244 -12.86 11.80 7.52
CA LYS A 244 -12.10 11.53 8.75
C LYS A 244 -12.98 10.77 9.72
N THR A 245 -12.44 9.74 10.32
CA THR A 245 -13.10 9.01 11.40
C THR A 245 -12.64 9.55 12.76
N SER A 246 -13.32 9.13 13.81
CA SER A 246 -12.90 9.43 15.18
C SER A 246 -11.77 8.50 15.65
N HIS A 247 -11.49 7.42 14.90
CA HIS A 247 -10.55 6.39 15.29
C HIS A 247 -9.10 6.91 15.41
N PRO A 248 -8.37 6.54 16.47
CA PRO A 248 -7.00 7.02 16.74
C PRO A 248 -6.02 6.79 15.60
N VAL A 249 -6.09 5.62 14.97
CA VAL A 249 -5.21 5.26 13.85
C VAL A 249 -5.45 6.18 12.66
N ASP A 250 -6.71 6.50 12.34
CA ASP A 250 -7.05 7.40 11.25
C ASP A 250 -6.51 8.81 11.52
N ASN A 251 -6.75 9.34 12.72
CA ASN A 251 -6.22 10.65 13.13
C ASN A 251 -4.68 10.71 13.04
N MET A 252 -3.99 9.64 13.41
CA MET A 252 -2.54 9.54 13.31
C MET A 252 -2.07 9.53 11.85
N VAL A 253 -2.77 8.83 10.96
CA VAL A 253 -2.45 8.80 9.52
C VAL A 253 -2.64 10.18 8.91
N TRP A 254 -3.71 10.89 9.22
CA TRP A 254 -3.94 12.27 8.80
C TRP A 254 -2.85 13.22 9.30
N ALA A 255 -2.46 13.13 10.59
CA ALA A 255 -1.42 13.96 11.18
C ALA A 255 -0.04 13.75 10.55
N LYS A 256 0.26 12.53 10.11
CA LYS A 256 1.53 12.14 9.46
C LYS A 256 1.50 12.37 7.95
N GLY A 257 0.33 12.59 7.36
CA GLY A 257 0.15 12.68 5.92
C GLY A 257 0.91 13.84 5.28
N GLN A 258 1.78 13.51 4.32
CA GLN A 258 2.38 14.45 3.37
C GLN A 258 1.99 14.01 1.96
N PHE A 259 1.90 14.97 1.05
CA PHE A 259 1.69 14.71 -0.38
C PHE A 259 3.04 14.72 -1.06
N SER A 260 3.69 13.55 -1.15
CA SER A 260 5.07 13.47 -1.63
C SER A 260 5.46 12.09 -2.14
N ALA A 261 6.34 12.12 -3.15
CA ALA A 261 7.03 10.97 -3.72
C ALA A 261 8.51 11.30 -3.92
N SER A 262 9.35 10.30 -4.16
CA SER A 262 10.73 10.49 -4.61
C SER A 262 11.03 9.51 -5.74
N PHE A 263 11.95 9.87 -6.64
CA PHE A 263 12.38 9.03 -7.74
C PHE A 263 13.85 8.67 -7.56
N ASN A 264 14.18 7.37 -7.54
CA ASN A 264 15.56 6.88 -7.42
C ASN A 264 16.38 7.58 -6.33
N LYS A 265 15.83 7.64 -5.10
CA LYS A 265 16.48 8.30 -3.95
C LYS A 265 16.65 9.83 -4.10
N SER A 266 15.95 10.45 -5.04
CA SER A 266 15.93 11.92 -5.14
C SER A 266 15.30 12.57 -3.89
N PRO A 267 15.49 13.87 -3.68
CA PRO A 267 14.68 14.60 -2.71
C PRO A 267 13.18 14.42 -2.99
N ALA A 268 12.38 14.43 -1.93
CA ALA A 268 10.93 14.29 -2.03
C ALA A 268 10.31 15.49 -2.79
N PHE A 269 9.34 15.20 -3.65
CA PHE A 269 8.61 16.18 -4.45
C PHE A 269 7.10 15.91 -4.43
N ALA A 270 6.31 16.94 -4.73
CA ALA A 270 4.86 16.82 -4.85
C ALA A 270 4.48 16.08 -6.16
N PRO A 271 3.70 14.99 -6.09
CA PRO A 271 3.15 14.33 -7.28
C PRO A 271 2.31 15.25 -8.16
N GLY A 272 2.28 14.99 -9.47
CA GLY A 272 1.62 15.85 -10.44
C GLY A 272 0.09 15.85 -10.44
N GLY A 273 -0.55 15.00 -9.60
CA GLY A 273 -2.01 14.84 -9.59
C GLY A 273 -2.50 13.99 -8.44
N TYR A 274 -3.76 13.56 -8.48
CA TYR A 274 -4.31 12.61 -7.52
C TYR A 274 -3.48 11.32 -7.55
N LEU A 275 -3.03 10.86 -6.38
CA LEU A 275 -1.93 9.90 -6.26
C LEU A 275 -2.17 8.60 -7.05
N THR A 276 -3.40 8.06 -7.03
CA THR A 276 -3.75 6.85 -7.79
C THR A 276 -3.61 7.08 -9.31
N ASP A 277 -4.11 8.19 -9.81
CA ASP A 277 -3.99 8.54 -11.23
C ASP A 277 -2.55 8.85 -11.62
N TYR A 278 -1.80 9.54 -10.75
CA TYR A 278 -0.39 9.84 -10.97
C TYR A 278 0.46 8.56 -11.08
N TYR A 279 0.27 7.60 -10.18
CA TYR A 279 0.97 6.30 -10.26
C TYR A 279 0.58 5.53 -11.53
N THR A 280 -0.66 5.65 -11.97
CA THR A 280 -1.13 5.05 -13.23
C THR A 280 -0.44 5.70 -14.44
N ASP A 281 -0.37 7.03 -14.47
CA ASP A 281 0.33 7.76 -15.54
C ASP A 281 1.80 7.36 -15.64
N GLU A 282 2.46 7.21 -14.50
CA GLU A 282 3.86 6.78 -14.44
C GLU A 282 4.04 5.31 -14.84
N ALA A 283 3.10 4.44 -14.48
CA ALA A 283 3.11 3.03 -14.89
C ALA A 283 2.92 2.88 -16.41
N ILE A 284 2.05 3.69 -17.02
CA ILE A 284 1.88 3.73 -18.48
C ILE A 284 3.19 4.16 -19.17
N LYS A 285 3.90 5.17 -18.64
CA LYS A 285 5.22 5.56 -19.17
C LYS A 285 6.24 4.43 -19.09
N VAL A 286 6.24 3.63 -18.01
CA VAL A 286 7.10 2.44 -17.88
C VAL A 286 6.78 1.44 -18.99
N ILE A 287 5.49 1.14 -19.23
CA ILE A 287 5.05 0.22 -20.28
C ILE A 287 5.49 0.70 -21.65
N GLU A 288 5.20 1.94 -22.00
CA GLU A 288 5.53 2.54 -23.31
C GLU A 288 7.03 2.56 -23.60
N LYS A 289 7.82 2.96 -22.60
CA LYS A 289 9.28 3.05 -22.74
C LYS A 289 9.95 1.68 -22.83
N ASN A 290 9.32 0.64 -22.28
CA ASN A 290 9.92 -0.69 -22.17
C ASN A 290 9.24 -1.77 -23.04
N LYS A 291 8.37 -1.39 -23.95
CA LYS A 291 7.61 -2.33 -24.79
C LYS A 291 8.48 -3.27 -25.67
N HIS A 292 9.76 -2.98 -25.80
CA HIS A 292 10.71 -3.74 -26.62
C HIS A 292 11.71 -4.55 -25.81
N ARG A 293 11.51 -4.70 -24.48
CA ARG A 293 12.24 -5.61 -23.62
C ARG A 293 11.31 -6.20 -22.56
N PRO A 294 11.61 -7.37 -22.01
CA PRO A 294 10.87 -7.88 -20.85
C PRO A 294 11.01 -6.90 -19.68
N PHE A 295 9.90 -6.60 -19.01
CA PHE A 295 9.89 -5.76 -17.82
C PHE A 295 9.06 -6.37 -16.70
N PHE A 296 9.45 -6.10 -15.48
CA PHE A 296 8.68 -6.35 -14.26
C PHE A 296 8.26 -5.01 -13.66
N LEU A 297 6.98 -4.76 -13.60
CA LEU A 297 6.40 -3.59 -12.96
C LEU A 297 5.68 -4.00 -11.67
N TYR A 298 6.20 -3.58 -10.54
CA TYR A 298 5.51 -3.66 -9.25
C TYR A 298 4.77 -2.35 -9.02
N LEU A 299 3.47 -2.33 -9.33
CA LEU A 299 2.57 -1.20 -9.11
C LEU A 299 1.87 -1.38 -7.76
N ALA A 300 2.48 -0.84 -6.72
CA ALA A 300 2.01 -0.92 -5.34
C ALA A 300 1.17 0.31 -4.99
N HIS A 301 -0.10 0.31 -5.37
CA HIS A 301 -1.00 1.41 -5.07
C HIS A 301 -1.13 1.67 -3.57
N TRP A 302 -1.31 2.93 -3.21
CA TRP A 302 -1.77 3.33 -1.87
C TRP A 302 -3.29 3.15 -1.70
N ALA A 303 -4.04 3.13 -2.82
CA ALA A 303 -5.47 2.88 -2.81
C ALA A 303 -5.77 1.41 -2.39
N VAL A 304 -6.69 1.22 -1.44
CA VAL A 304 -7.65 2.16 -0.91
C VAL A 304 -7.37 2.50 0.58
N HIS A 305 -6.13 2.49 1.00
CA HIS A 305 -5.71 2.77 2.38
C HIS A 305 -6.12 4.19 2.79
N ASN A 306 -6.47 4.38 4.06
CA ASN A 306 -6.68 5.73 4.58
C ASN A 306 -5.38 6.58 4.52
N PRO A 307 -5.45 7.91 4.45
CA PRO A 307 -6.61 8.76 4.70
C PRO A 307 -7.68 8.63 3.60
N LEU A 308 -8.95 8.62 3.99
CA LEU A 308 -10.00 8.55 2.99
C LEU A 308 -10.09 9.89 2.24
N GLN A 309 -9.52 9.90 1.05
CA GLN A 309 -9.50 11.04 0.12
C GLN A 309 -9.85 10.57 -1.28
N ALA A 310 -10.90 11.09 -1.88
CA ALA A 310 -11.27 10.79 -3.25
C ALA A 310 -11.47 12.06 -4.08
N LEU A 311 -11.31 11.98 -5.39
CA LEU A 311 -11.68 13.07 -6.27
C LEU A 311 -13.19 13.36 -6.16
N LYS A 312 -13.57 14.64 -6.19
CA LYS A 312 -14.98 15.04 -6.17
C LYS A 312 -15.78 14.37 -7.29
N SER A 313 -15.21 14.29 -8.49
CA SER A 313 -15.84 13.62 -9.62
C SER A 313 -16.11 12.14 -9.39
N ASP A 314 -15.22 11.43 -8.65
CA ASP A 314 -15.41 10.03 -8.33
C ASP A 314 -16.47 9.86 -7.23
N VAL A 315 -16.49 10.75 -6.23
CA VAL A 315 -17.53 10.76 -5.19
C VAL A 315 -18.90 11.08 -5.79
N GLU A 316 -18.98 12.07 -6.67
CA GLU A 316 -20.23 12.44 -7.36
C GLU A 316 -20.77 11.29 -8.21
N ALA A 317 -19.90 10.53 -8.87
CA ALA A 317 -20.30 9.40 -9.69
C ALA A 317 -20.92 8.24 -8.88
N VAL A 318 -20.56 8.08 -7.61
CA VAL A 318 -21.03 6.97 -6.74
C VAL A 318 -22.05 7.40 -5.70
N HIS A 319 -22.27 8.66 -5.51
CA HIS A 319 -23.06 9.23 -4.42
C HIS A 319 -24.53 8.74 -4.42
N HIS A 320 -25.09 8.42 -5.59
CA HIS A 320 -26.44 7.87 -5.69
C HIS A 320 -26.54 6.40 -5.25
N HIS A 321 -25.42 5.69 -5.24
CA HIS A 321 -25.35 4.26 -4.94
C HIS A 321 -24.93 3.98 -3.49
N THR A 322 -24.40 4.98 -2.78
CA THR A 322 -23.81 4.79 -1.46
C THR A 322 -24.42 5.80 -0.46
N LYS A 323 -24.64 5.35 0.79
CA LYS A 323 -25.13 6.20 1.88
C LYS A 323 -24.06 6.34 2.96
N GLY A 324 -23.86 7.56 3.41
CA GLY A 324 -22.88 7.90 4.42
C GLY A 324 -21.57 8.42 3.82
N HIS A 325 -21.02 9.46 4.44
CA HIS A 325 -19.90 10.22 3.93
C HIS A 325 -18.65 9.37 3.72
N ASN A 326 -18.26 8.58 4.73
CA ASN A 326 -17.07 7.72 4.65
C ASN A 326 -17.19 6.69 3.51
N LEU A 327 -18.38 6.07 3.37
CA LEU A 327 -18.59 5.09 2.31
C LEU A 327 -18.56 5.73 0.92
N GLN A 328 -19.08 6.95 0.76
CA GLN A 328 -19.02 7.67 -0.52
C GLN A 328 -17.59 7.98 -0.93
N VAL A 329 -16.77 8.46 0.01
CA VAL A 329 -15.37 8.76 -0.27
C VAL A 329 -14.59 7.48 -0.55
N TYR A 330 -14.77 6.44 0.25
CA TYR A 330 -14.15 5.12 0.05
C TYR A 330 -14.52 4.52 -1.32
N SER A 331 -15.80 4.57 -1.68
CA SER A 331 -16.27 4.10 -3.00
C SER A 331 -15.65 4.90 -4.16
N GLY A 332 -15.44 6.21 -3.97
CA GLY A 332 -14.71 7.04 -4.93
C GLY A 332 -13.25 6.61 -5.08
N MET A 333 -12.60 6.16 -3.99
CA MET A 333 -11.23 5.63 -4.05
C MET A 333 -11.17 4.28 -4.77
N ILE A 334 -12.14 3.38 -4.55
CA ILE A 334 -12.25 2.11 -5.28
C ILE A 334 -12.45 2.38 -6.77
N ARG A 335 -13.32 3.34 -7.13
CA ARG A 335 -13.53 3.74 -8.52
C ARG A 335 -12.23 4.24 -9.19
N ALA A 336 -11.42 4.99 -8.46
CA ALA A 336 -10.12 5.44 -8.97
C ALA A 336 -9.14 4.27 -9.18
N LEU A 337 -9.14 3.27 -8.29
CA LEU A 337 -8.34 2.06 -8.44
C LEU A 337 -8.81 1.24 -9.64
N ASP A 338 -10.12 1.03 -9.81
CA ASP A 338 -10.69 0.32 -10.94
C ASP A 338 -10.33 1.01 -12.28
N ARG A 339 -10.47 2.33 -12.35
CA ARG A 339 -10.03 3.15 -13.51
C ARG A 339 -8.54 2.98 -13.79
N SER A 340 -7.70 2.93 -12.77
CA SER A 340 -6.26 2.69 -12.92
C SER A 340 -5.99 1.38 -13.63
N ILE A 341 -6.64 0.30 -13.20
CA ILE A 341 -6.48 -1.03 -13.77
C ILE A 341 -6.95 -1.05 -15.23
N GLY A 342 -8.09 -0.43 -15.54
CA GLY A 342 -8.55 -0.29 -16.94
C GLY A 342 -7.50 0.40 -17.82
N ARG A 343 -6.98 1.54 -17.37
CA ARG A 343 -5.96 2.30 -18.12
C ARG A 343 -4.64 1.52 -18.33
N ILE A 344 -4.25 0.67 -17.38
CA ILE A 344 -3.07 -0.21 -17.56
C ILE A 344 -3.34 -1.28 -18.62
N VAL A 345 -4.54 -1.88 -18.60
CA VAL A 345 -4.94 -2.87 -19.63
C VAL A 345 -5.00 -2.23 -21.01
N ASP A 346 -5.61 -1.05 -21.13
CA ASP A 346 -5.68 -0.28 -22.38
C ASP A 346 -4.27 0.04 -22.92
N ALA A 347 -3.35 0.48 -22.05
CA ALA A 347 -1.97 0.76 -22.44
C ALA A 347 -1.22 -0.48 -22.95
N LEU A 348 -1.48 -1.66 -22.40
CA LEU A 348 -0.93 -2.91 -22.93
C LEU A 348 -1.51 -3.26 -24.30
N GLU A 349 -2.81 -3.06 -24.50
CA GLU A 349 -3.48 -3.30 -25.79
C GLU A 349 -2.94 -2.34 -26.87
N GLU A 350 -2.88 -1.04 -26.59
CA GLU A 350 -2.36 0.00 -27.49
C GLU A 350 -0.91 -0.24 -27.93
N ASN A 351 -0.11 -0.90 -27.07
CA ASN A 351 1.28 -1.24 -27.36
C ASN A 351 1.47 -2.68 -27.88
N GLY A 352 0.40 -3.46 -28.08
CA GLY A 352 0.45 -4.83 -28.59
C GLY A 352 1.11 -5.83 -27.63
N LEU A 353 0.97 -5.61 -26.32
CA LEU A 353 1.62 -6.39 -25.27
C LEU A 353 0.66 -7.32 -24.52
N THR A 354 -0.64 -7.23 -24.77
CA THR A 354 -1.69 -7.92 -24.02
C THR A 354 -1.47 -9.43 -23.90
N ASP A 355 -1.20 -10.09 -25.03
CA ASP A 355 -1.16 -11.54 -25.09
C ASP A 355 0.00 -12.14 -24.28
N ASN A 356 1.16 -11.45 -24.26
CA ASN A 356 2.37 -11.89 -23.58
C ASN A 356 2.72 -11.03 -22.36
N THR A 357 1.72 -10.67 -21.58
CA THR A 357 1.88 -10.00 -20.29
C THR A 357 1.13 -10.77 -19.20
N LEU A 358 1.86 -11.19 -18.16
CA LEU A 358 1.28 -11.73 -16.93
C LEU A 358 0.90 -10.54 -16.02
N ILE A 359 -0.38 -10.36 -15.77
CA ILE A 359 -0.93 -9.42 -14.80
C ILE A 359 -1.40 -10.20 -13.57
N ILE A 360 -0.94 -9.85 -12.38
CA ILE A 360 -1.45 -10.35 -11.10
C ILE A 360 -2.01 -9.16 -10.32
N ILE A 361 -3.25 -9.28 -9.84
CA ILE A 361 -3.92 -8.27 -9.02
C ILE A 361 -4.31 -8.91 -7.70
N THR A 362 -3.92 -8.27 -6.59
CA THR A 362 -4.29 -8.71 -5.24
C THR A 362 -4.25 -7.53 -4.26
N SER A 363 -4.60 -7.77 -2.99
CA SER A 363 -4.44 -6.84 -1.87
C SER A 363 -3.34 -7.31 -0.93
N ASP A 364 -2.71 -6.42 -0.17
CA ASP A 364 -1.68 -6.84 0.80
C ASP A 364 -2.26 -7.44 2.09
N ASN A 365 -3.48 -7.09 2.46
CA ASN A 365 -4.29 -7.66 3.55
C ASN A 365 -5.76 -7.29 3.36
N GLY A 366 -6.62 -7.79 4.22
CA GLY A 366 -8.03 -7.38 4.21
C GLY A 366 -8.23 -5.93 4.65
N GLY A 367 -9.42 -5.40 4.39
CA GLY A 367 -9.79 -4.03 4.70
C GLY A 367 -9.77 -3.71 6.19
N ALA A 368 -9.55 -2.45 6.54
CA ALA A 368 -9.30 -1.98 7.89
C ALA A 368 -10.59 -1.59 8.63
N SER A 369 -10.71 -1.94 9.93
CA SER A 369 -11.86 -1.57 10.77
C SER A 369 -11.90 -0.08 11.11
N TYR A 370 -10.75 0.55 11.22
CA TYR A 370 -10.64 1.96 11.67
C TYR A 370 -11.11 3.01 10.65
N ILE A 371 -11.55 2.59 9.47
CA ILE A 371 -12.27 3.45 8.53
C ILE A 371 -13.79 3.44 8.78
N GLU A 372 -14.25 2.70 9.79
CA GLU A 372 -15.65 2.63 10.25
C GLU A 372 -16.64 2.14 9.17
N LEU A 373 -16.22 1.19 8.32
CA LEU A 373 -17.03 0.56 7.29
C LEU A 373 -17.13 -0.95 7.56
N ALA A 374 -18.30 -1.39 8.02
CA ALA A 374 -18.50 -2.73 8.58
C ALA A 374 -18.46 -3.87 7.54
N ASP A 375 -18.71 -3.59 6.26
CA ASP A 375 -19.04 -4.61 5.26
C ASP A 375 -17.91 -4.94 4.29
N ILE A 376 -16.77 -4.24 4.36
CA ILE A 376 -15.68 -4.32 3.37
C ILE A 376 -15.04 -5.70 3.24
N ASN A 377 -15.09 -6.53 4.28
CA ASN A 377 -14.52 -7.88 4.28
C ASN A 377 -15.59 -8.99 4.22
N LYS A 378 -16.87 -8.65 4.05
CA LYS A 378 -17.92 -9.69 3.98
C LYS A 378 -17.61 -10.72 2.87
N PRO A 379 -18.01 -11.98 3.07
CA PRO A 379 -18.76 -12.54 4.21
C PRO A 379 -17.87 -12.89 5.42
N TYR A 380 -16.59 -12.56 5.37
CA TYR A 380 -15.59 -12.98 6.34
C TYR A 380 -15.57 -12.13 7.60
N ARG A 381 -15.30 -12.80 8.73
CA ARG A 381 -15.11 -12.14 10.03
C ARG A 381 -13.70 -11.57 10.14
N GLY A 382 -13.58 -10.37 10.75
CA GLY A 382 -12.30 -9.74 11.06
C GLY A 382 -11.91 -8.70 10.01
N TRP A 383 -10.78 -8.09 10.28
CA TRP A 383 -10.21 -6.97 9.53
C TRP A 383 -8.69 -7.04 9.56
N LYS A 384 -8.05 -6.17 8.83
CA LYS A 384 -6.61 -5.86 8.99
C LYS A 384 -6.22 -5.89 10.48
N LEU A 385 -5.04 -6.37 10.78
CA LEU A 385 -4.50 -6.63 12.15
C LEU A 385 -5.11 -7.85 12.86
N THR A 386 -6.07 -8.56 12.27
CA THR A 386 -6.63 -9.79 12.82
C THR A 386 -6.38 -10.96 11.87
N HIS A 387 -5.92 -12.09 12.42
CA HIS A 387 -5.68 -13.32 11.64
C HIS A 387 -6.96 -14.15 11.43
N PHE A 388 -8.11 -13.49 11.37
CA PHE A 388 -9.34 -14.07 10.88
C PHE A 388 -9.41 -13.96 9.35
N GLU A 389 -10.34 -14.67 8.73
CA GLU A 389 -10.56 -14.65 7.28
C GLU A 389 -10.66 -13.22 6.71
N GLY A 390 -11.40 -12.32 7.38
CA GLY A 390 -11.54 -10.92 6.93
C GLY A 390 -10.25 -10.10 6.94
N GLY A 391 -9.19 -10.56 7.63
CA GLY A 391 -7.87 -9.92 7.58
C GLY A 391 -6.91 -10.57 6.58
N MET A 392 -7.18 -11.81 6.19
CA MET A 392 -6.26 -12.66 5.41
C MET A 392 -6.81 -13.09 4.04
N HIS A 393 -8.12 -13.30 3.91
CA HIS A 393 -8.76 -13.68 2.66
C HIS A 393 -8.98 -12.44 1.80
N ILE A 394 -8.31 -12.38 0.68
CA ILE A 394 -8.17 -11.19 -0.16
C ILE A 394 -8.57 -11.47 -1.61
N PRO A 395 -8.98 -10.45 -2.37
CA PRO A 395 -9.12 -10.58 -3.80
C PRO A 395 -7.80 -11.02 -4.44
N PHE A 396 -7.87 -12.02 -5.32
CA PHE A 396 -6.72 -12.54 -6.04
C PHE A 396 -7.11 -12.98 -7.43
N MET A 397 -6.45 -12.44 -8.47
CA MET A 397 -6.70 -12.79 -9.86
C MET A 397 -5.45 -12.64 -10.71
N ALA A 398 -5.40 -13.38 -11.82
CA ALA A 398 -4.33 -13.25 -12.80
C ALA A 398 -4.86 -13.34 -14.23
N LYS A 399 -4.22 -12.61 -15.15
CA LYS A 399 -4.51 -12.63 -16.59
C LYS A 399 -3.19 -12.79 -17.34
N TRP A 400 -3.15 -13.76 -18.24
CA TRP A 400 -2.07 -13.96 -19.21
C TRP A 400 -2.62 -14.73 -20.41
N PRO A 401 -3.12 -14.04 -21.43
CA PRO A 401 -3.90 -14.68 -22.51
C PRO A 401 -3.19 -15.83 -23.22
N ASN A 402 -1.87 -15.75 -23.42
CA ASN A 402 -1.09 -16.84 -24.02
C ASN A 402 -1.07 -18.14 -23.17
N GLU A 403 -1.33 -18.05 -21.87
CA GLU A 403 -1.08 -19.14 -20.92
C GLU A 403 -2.29 -19.51 -20.06
N ILE A 404 -3.20 -18.57 -19.83
CA ILE A 404 -4.37 -18.74 -18.97
C ILE A 404 -5.64 -18.63 -19.81
N LYS A 405 -6.46 -19.66 -19.76
CA LYS A 405 -7.77 -19.64 -20.42
C LYS A 405 -8.71 -18.67 -19.70
N ALA A 406 -9.33 -17.75 -20.44
CA ALA A 406 -10.33 -16.83 -19.93
C ALA A 406 -11.48 -17.57 -19.21
N GLY A 407 -11.97 -16.98 -18.12
CA GLY A 407 -13.05 -17.53 -17.30
C GLY A 407 -12.64 -18.72 -16.42
N THR A 408 -11.33 -18.95 -16.23
CA THR A 408 -10.85 -20.00 -15.33
C THR A 408 -11.18 -19.66 -13.88
N LYS A 409 -11.72 -20.64 -13.15
CA LYS A 409 -11.93 -20.57 -11.70
C LYS A 409 -11.00 -21.54 -11.01
N PHE A 410 -10.23 -21.05 -10.04
CA PHE A 410 -9.30 -21.84 -9.28
C PHE A 410 -9.72 -21.89 -7.82
N ILE A 411 -10.15 -23.07 -7.36
CA ILE A 411 -10.72 -23.26 -6.02
C ILE A 411 -9.64 -23.51 -4.95
N PRO A 412 -8.53 -24.24 -5.23
CA PRO A 412 -7.51 -24.44 -4.22
C PRO A 412 -6.95 -23.12 -3.68
N ALA A 413 -6.46 -23.13 -2.45
CA ALA A 413 -5.87 -21.95 -1.83
C ALA A 413 -4.60 -21.52 -2.58
N VAL A 414 -4.47 -20.22 -2.79
CA VAL A 414 -3.27 -19.52 -3.29
C VAL A 414 -2.83 -18.50 -2.24
N HIS A 415 -1.53 -18.38 -2.07
CA HIS A 415 -0.93 -17.57 -1.04
C HIS A 415 0.06 -16.54 -1.62
N HIS A 416 0.29 -15.46 -0.93
CA HIS A 416 1.26 -14.43 -1.35
C HIS A 416 2.65 -14.99 -1.67
N ASN A 417 3.12 -16.01 -0.94
CA ASN A 417 4.43 -16.63 -1.21
C ASN A 417 4.50 -17.32 -2.57
N ASP A 418 3.35 -17.72 -3.14
CA ASP A 418 3.27 -18.37 -4.46
C ASP A 418 3.58 -17.39 -5.59
N ILE A 419 3.37 -16.08 -5.36
CA ILE A 419 3.66 -15.02 -6.33
C ILE A 419 5.12 -15.04 -6.75
N PHE A 420 6.04 -15.17 -5.78
CA PHE A 420 7.48 -15.21 -6.04
C PHE A 420 7.85 -16.36 -7.01
N HIS A 421 7.38 -17.57 -6.72
CA HIS A 421 7.66 -18.74 -7.55
C HIS A 421 7.04 -18.62 -8.94
N THR A 422 5.79 -18.19 -8.99
CA THR A 422 5.06 -18.05 -10.26
C THR A 422 5.68 -17.00 -11.18
N ILE A 423 6.02 -15.84 -10.63
CA ILE A 423 6.68 -14.77 -11.39
C ILE A 423 8.08 -15.19 -11.82
N SER A 424 8.87 -15.86 -10.94
CA SER A 424 10.20 -16.38 -11.31
C SER A 424 10.12 -17.41 -12.43
N ALA A 425 9.18 -18.35 -12.35
CA ALA A 425 8.96 -19.35 -13.38
C ALA A 425 8.53 -18.71 -14.72
N ALA A 426 7.57 -17.77 -14.68
CA ALA A 426 7.14 -17.03 -15.87
C ALA A 426 8.28 -16.26 -16.53
N GLY A 427 9.16 -15.67 -15.72
CA GLY A 427 10.36 -14.93 -16.17
C GLY A 427 11.53 -15.83 -16.61
N ASN A 428 11.40 -17.16 -16.48
CA ASN A 428 12.52 -18.09 -16.64
C ASN A 428 13.74 -17.71 -15.78
N ALA A 429 13.48 -17.24 -14.58
CA ALA A 429 14.49 -16.77 -13.64
C ALA A 429 14.89 -17.87 -12.66
N VAL A 430 16.16 -17.85 -12.24
CA VAL A 430 16.70 -18.87 -11.31
C VAL A 430 16.41 -18.43 -9.88
N ILE A 431 15.59 -19.19 -9.18
CA ILE A 431 15.29 -18.94 -7.78
C ILE A 431 16.46 -19.33 -6.85
N PRO A 432 16.65 -18.65 -5.71
CA PRO A 432 17.71 -18.99 -4.75
C PRO A 432 17.56 -20.43 -4.22
N SER A 433 18.66 -21.17 -4.19
CA SER A 433 18.71 -22.54 -3.64
C SER A 433 19.37 -22.63 -2.27
N ASP A 434 19.96 -21.53 -1.78
CA ASP A 434 20.68 -21.43 -0.52
C ASP A 434 19.76 -21.23 0.70
N ARG A 435 18.47 -21.03 0.45
CA ARG A 435 17.44 -20.74 1.47
C ARG A 435 16.14 -21.44 1.18
N LYS A 436 15.34 -21.67 2.24
CA LYS A 436 14.01 -22.25 2.09
C LYS A 436 13.03 -21.16 1.66
N LEU A 437 12.38 -21.37 0.52
CA LEU A 437 11.20 -20.64 0.07
C LEU A 437 9.94 -21.37 0.51
N ASP A 438 8.81 -20.66 0.64
CA ASP A 438 7.57 -21.19 1.24
C ASP A 438 6.40 -21.30 0.27
N GLY A 439 6.55 -20.79 -0.95
CA GLY A 439 5.51 -20.84 -1.98
C GLY A 439 5.71 -21.94 -3.02
N ILE A 440 4.80 -21.98 -3.98
CA ILE A 440 4.86 -22.84 -5.17
C ILE A 440 4.50 -22.02 -6.42
N ASP A 441 4.92 -22.47 -7.59
CA ASP A 441 4.37 -21.97 -8.85
C ASP A 441 2.94 -22.48 -9.04
N PHE A 442 1.95 -21.61 -9.11
CA PHE A 442 0.55 -22.00 -9.31
C PHE A 442 0.17 -22.18 -10.78
N MET A 443 0.98 -21.73 -11.74
CA MET A 443 0.64 -21.80 -13.18
C MET A 443 0.38 -23.20 -13.71
N PRO A 444 1.17 -24.25 -13.35
CA PRO A 444 0.86 -25.61 -13.77
C PRO A 444 -0.54 -26.06 -13.34
N PHE A 445 -0.95 -25.72 -12.13
CA PHE A 445 -2.26 -26.10 -11.59
C PHE A 445 -3.41 -25.32 -12.25
N VAL A 446 -3.21 -24.04 -12.56
CA VAL A 446 -4.18 -23.21 -13.29
C VAL A 446 -4.40 -23.73 -14.71
N LYS A 447 -3.34 -24.22 -15.35
CA LYS A 447 -3.40 -24.82 -16.70
C LYS A 447 -3.99 -26.22 -16.72
N GLY A 448 -4.19 -26.87 -15.58
CA GLY A 448 -4.73 -28.21 -15.46
C GLY A 448 -3.74 -29.35 -15.78
N SER A 449 -2.46 -29.09 -15.54
CA SER A 449 -1.36 -30.05 -15.72
C SER A 449 -0.86 -30.64 -14.38
#